data_00032e688babc38eb36caa7ce7902a61
#
_entry.id   00032e688babc38eb36caa7ce7902a61
#
_cell.length_a   1.000
_cell.length_b   1.000
_cell.length_c   1.000
_cell.angle_alpha   90.00
_cell.angle_beta   90.00
_cell.angle_gamma   90.00
#
_symmetry.space_group_name_H-M   'P 1'
#
loop_
_entity.id
_entity.type
_entity.pdbx_description
1 polymer ?
#
loop_
_entity_poly.entity_id
_entity_poly.type
_entity_poly.pdbx_seq_one_letter_code
_entity_poly.pdbx_strand_id
1 'polypeptide(L)'
;NKRVLEHLIKTGAFDFSGTSRKQLFDGIDAAMSAVASNARDKAAGQNTFLDMLAEEKPAKKSAAPAAVQRAGQVAAIAEATDDFTSAERLVFEKELLGFYVSGHPMNAYAGLAEALDSFPIEALLLQPDRTEFRLGGIVSNIAKRLSKKDNRPWASFTLATKTASVGLNMFADGFANYGTL
;
A
#
# COMPACT_ATOMS: atom_id res chain seq x y z
N ASN A 1 0.31 1.18 -20.01
CA ASN A 1 1.67 1.05 -19.48
C ASN A 1 1.65 0.08 -18.30
N LYS A 2 2.44 -1.01 -18.38
CA LYS A 2 2.50 -2.08 -17.37
C LYS A 2 2.72 -1.52 -15.95
N ARG A 3 3.70 -0.63 -15.77
CA ARG A 3 4.02 -0.05 -14.46
C ARG A 3 2.84 0.69 -13.82
N VAL A 4 2.02 1.36 -14.61
CA VAL A 4 0.81 2.04 -14.10
C VAL A 4 -0.20 1.03 -13.57
N LEU A 5 -0.42 -0.08 -14.29
CA LEU A 5 -1.30 -1.16 -13.84
C LEU A 5 -0.78 -1.82 -12.55
N GLU A 6 0.52 -2.09 -12.47
CA GLU A 6 1.16 -2.62 -11.27
C GLU A 6 0.92 -1.73 -10.05
N HIS A 7 1.10 -0.41 -10.20
CA HIS A 7 0.87 0.55 -9.11
C HIS A 7 -0.61 0.63 -8.71
N LEU A 8 -1.53 0.66 -9.68
CA LEU A 8 -2.97 0.69 -9.41
C LEU A 8 -3.44 -0.59 -8.68
N ILE A 9 -2.92 -1.76 -9.06
CA ILE A 9 -3.24 -3.02 -8.39
C ILE A 9 -2.70 -3.02 -6.96
N LYS A 10 -1.43 -2.65 -6.77
CA LYS A 10 -0.79 -2.60 -5.44
C LYS A 10 -1.51 -1.64 -4.49
N THR A 11 -2.05 -0.53 -5.00
CA THR A 11 -2.79 0.45 -4.20
C THR A 11 -4.27 0.10 -3.98
N GLY A 12 -4.77 -1.01 -4.55
CA GLY A 12 -6.12 -1.48 -4.35
C GLY A 12 -7.19 -0.85 -5.26
N ALA A 13 -6.78 -0.17 -6.34
CA ALA A 13 -7.72 0.44 -7.28
C ALA A 13 -8.67 -0.58 -7.95
N PHE A 14 -8.33 -1.86 -7.91
CA PHE A 14 -9.12 -2.96 -8.48
C PHE A 14 -9.77 -3.88 -7.44
N ASP A 15 -9.78 -3.52 -6.16
CA ASP A 15 -10.38 -4.33 -5.08
C ASP A 15 -11.88 -4.59 -5.31
N PHE A 16 -12.56 -3.70 -6.06
CA PHE A 16 -13.96 -3.88 -6.46
C PHE A 16 -14.21 -5.12 -7.33
N SER A 17 -13.16 -5.69 -7.94
CA SER A 17 -13.28 -6.90 -8.79
C SER A 17 -13.52 -8.19 -7.99
N GLY A 18 -13.25 -8.18 -6.68
CA GLY A 18 -13.30 -9.37 -5.83
C GLY A 18 -12.15 -10.35 -6.04
N THR A 19 -11.20 -10.03 -6.94
CA THR A 19 -10.00 -10.82 -7.19
C THR A 19 -8.86 -10.30 -6.31
N SER A 20 -8.01 -11.20 -5.79
CA SER A 20 -6.88 -10.78 -4.95
C SER A 20 -5.91 -9.88 -5.72
N ARG A 21 -5.30 -8.91 -5.03
CA ARG A 21 -4.32 -7.99 -5.64
C ARG A 21 -3.14 -8.74 -6.25
N LYS A 22 -2.68 -9.82 -5.61
CA LYS A 22 -1.58 -10.63 -6.12
C LYS A 22 -1.95 -11.37 -7.39
N GLN A 23 -3.14 -11.98 -7.47
CA GLN A 23 -3.63 -12.63 -8.69
C GLN A 23 -3.74 -11.65 -9.86
N LEU A 24 -4.27 -10.45 -9.61
CA LEU A 24 -4.31 -9.39 -10.60
C LEU A 24 -2.92 -8.97 -11.06
N PHE A 25 -1.97 -8.84 -10.11
CA PHE A 25 -0.59 -8.47 -10.38
C PHE A 25 0.12 -9.52 -11.26
N ASP A 26 0.00 -10.79 -10.90
CA ASP A 26 0.61 -11.91 -11.63
C ASP A 26 -0.02 -12.10 -13.02
N GLY A 27 -1.30 -11.74 -13.19
CA GLY A 27 -2.03 -11.80 -14.45
C GLY A 27 -1.75 -10.66 -15.45
N ILE A 28 -1.02 -9.60 -15.08
CA ILE A 28 -0.83 -8.40 -15.93
C ILE A 28 -0.21 -8.75 -17.28
N ASP A 29 0.84 -9.58 -17.31
CA ASP A 29 1.56 -9.90 -18.55
C ASP A 29 0.70 -10.71 -19.51
N ALA A 30 -0.07 -11.66 -19.01
CA ALA A 30 -1.02 -12.42 -19.78
C ALA A 30 -2.13 -11.52 -20.36
N ALA A 31 -2.68 -10.64 -19.56
CA ALA A 31 -3.71 -9.69 -19.98
C ALA A 31 -3.19 -8.71 -21.05
N MET A 32 -2.00 -8.16 -20.87
CA MET A 32 -1.37 -7.26 -21.85
C MET A 32 -1.06 -7.96 -23.16
N SER A 33 -0.59 -9.21 -23.10
CA SER A 33 -0.31 -10.03 -24.30
C SER A 33 -1.59 -10.33 -25.06
N ALA A 34 -2.67 -10.68 -24.36
CA ALA A 34 -3.98 -10.93 -24.97
C ALA A 34 -4.56 -9.68 -25.65
N VAL A 35 -4.42 -8.51 -25.03
CA VAL A 35 -4.86 -7.24 -25.64
C VAL A 35 -4.02 -6.90 -26.88
N ALA A 36 -2.71 -7.14 -26.83
CA ALA A 36 -1.82 -6.86 -27.95
C ALA A 36 -2.09 -7.80 -29.14
N SER A 37 -2.39 -9.10 -28.91
CA SER A 37 -2.78 -10.02 -29.97
C SER A 37 -4.12 -9.63 -30.58
N ASN A 38 -5.13 -9.37 -29.76
CA ASN A 38 -6.45 -8.92 -30.23
C ASN A 38 -6.38 -7.62 -31.05
N ALA A 39 -5.52 -6.68 -30.67
CA ALA A 39 -5.31 -5.44 -31.40
C ALA A 39 -4.66 -5.69 -32.79
N ARG A 40 -3.72 -6.64 -32.89
CA ARG A 40 -3.10 -7.04 -34.15
C ARG A 40 -4.09 -7.75 -35.06
N ASP A 41 -4.91 -8.66 -34.53
CA ASP A 41 -5.92 -9.40 -35.27
C ASP A 41 -6.99 -8.47 -35.84
N LYS A 42 -7.42 -7.47 -35.07
CA LYS A 42 -8.31 -6.40 -35.54
C LYS A 42 -7.68 -5.52 -36.64
N ALA A 43 -6.39 -5.18 -36.47
CA ALA A 43 -5.66 -4.40 -37.49
C ALA A 43 -5.40 -5.18 -38.77
N ALA A 44 -5.30 -6.52 -38.68
CA ALA A 44 -5.19 -7.42 -39.85
C ALA A 44 -6.54 -7.73 -40.54
N GLY A 45 -7.64 -7.14 -40.07
CA GLY A 45 -8.98 -7.36 -40.64
C GLY A 45 -9.58 -8.73 -40.32
N GLN A 46 -9.00 -9.48 -39.42
CA GLN A 46 -9.55 -10.74 -38.90
C GLN A 46 -10.59 -10.43 -37.82
N ASN A 47 -11.83 -10.20 -38.22
CA ASN A 47 -12.93 -10.18 -37.27
C ASN A 47 -13.10 -11.58 -36.69
N THR A 48 -12.99 -11.73 -35.38
CA THR A 48 -13.23 -13.02 -34.74
C THR A 48 -14.69 -13.40 -34.97
N PHE A 49 -14.97 -14.67 -35.29
CA PHE A 49 -16.32 -15.24 -35.49
C PHE A 49 -17.31 -14.80 -34.37
N LEU A 50 -16.84 -14.55 -33.18
CA LEU A 50 -17.60 -14.02 -32.05
C LEU A 50 -18.00 -12.56 -32.20
N ASP A 51 -17.23 -11.74 -32.93
CA ASP A 51 -17.60 -10.34 -33.24
C ASP A 51 -18.72 -10.31 -34.30
N MET A 52 -18.70 -11.23 -35.25
CA MET A 52 -19.79 -11.40 -36.23
C MET A 52 -21.10 -11.87 -35.59
N LEU A 53 -21.04 -12.74 -34.58
CA LEU A 53 -22.22 -13.17 -33.81
C LEU A 53 -22.75 -12.08 -32.86
N ALA A 54 -21.92 -11.11 -32.46
CA ALA A 54 -22.34 -10.00 -31.63
C ALA A 54 -23.05 -8.88 -32.40
N GLU A 55 -22.88 -8.81 -33.73
CA GLU A 55 -23.54 -7.80 -34.57
C GLU A 55 -25.01 -8.12 -34.97
N GLU A 56 -25.52 -9.33 -34.70
CA GLU A 56 -26.88 -9.74 -35.09
C GLU A 56 -27.99 -9.48 -34.04
N LYS A 57 -27.81 -8.60 -33.06
CA LYS A 57 -28.92 -8.19 -32.18
C LYS A 57 -29.03 -6.67 -32.04
N PRO A 58 -30.15 -6.07 -32.53
CA PRO A 58 -30.36 -4.62 -32.35
C PRO A 58 -30.69 -4.26 -30.91
N ALA A 59 -29.90 -3.36 -30.44
CA ALA A 59 -30.07 -2.36 -29.38
C ALA A 59 -31.18 -2.51 -28.33
N LYS A 60 -30.81 -2.64 -27.07
CA LYS A 60 -31.31 -1.74 -26.01
C LYS A 60 -30.19 -1.42 -25.03
N LYS A 61 -30.05 -0.13 -24.79
CA LYS A 61 -29.03 0.53 -23.99
C LYS A 61 -29.00 0.01 -22.56
N SER A 62 -27.86 -0.56 -22.14
CA SER A 62 -27.38 -0.44 -20.78
C SER A 62 -25.88 -0.74 -20.84
N ALA A 63 -25.07 0.28 -20.63
CA ALA A 63 -23.64 0.26 -20.81
C ALA A 63 -22.93 -0.31 -19.58
N ALA A 64 -22.44 -1.55 -19.73
CA ALA A 64 -21.26 -2.00 -18.99
C ALA A 64 -20.34 -2.66 -20.02
N PRO A 65 -19.05 -2.35 -20.07
CA PRO A 65 -18.18 -2.85 -21.13
C PRO A 65 -17.97 -4.36 -20.95
N ALA A 66 -18.36 -5.14 -21.96
CA ALA A 66 -18.19 -6.60 -22.01
C ALA A 66 -16.72 -7.09 -21.88
N ALA A 67 -15.76 -6.19 -21.89
CA ALA A 67 -14.35 -6.49 -21.63
C ALA A 67 -14.08 -6.91 -20.19
N VAL A 68 -14.87 -6.46 -19.21
CA VAL A 68 -14.71 -6.80 -17.79
C VAL A 68 -15.19 -8.22 -17.50
N GLN A 69 -16.19 -8.72 -18.23
CA GLN A 69 -16.70 -10.08 -18.03
C GLN A 69 -15.80 -11.19 -18.58
N ARG A 70 -14.94 -10.88 -19.58
CA ARG A 70 -13.97 -11.85 -20.11
C ARG A 70 -12.69 -11.93 -19.29
N ALA A 71 -12.28 -10.86 -18.62
CA ALA A 71 -11.20 -10.90 -17.63
C ALA A 71 -11.57 -11.80 -16.45
N GLY A 72 -12.83 -11.87 -16.06
CA GLY A 72 -13.32 -12.76 -14.99
C GLY A 72 -13.31 -14.26 -15.35
N GLN A 73 -13.30 -14.62 -16.64
CA GLN A 73 -13.26 -16.04 -17.05
C GLN A 73 -11.85 -16.61 -17.16
N VAL A 74 -10.82 -15.80 -17.31
CA VAL A 74 -9.42 -16.25 -17.25
C VAL A 74 -8.95 -16.43 -15.78
N ALA A 75 -9.63 -15.78 -14.83
CA ALA A 75 -9.33 -15.86 -13.41
C ALA A 75 -9.93 -17.08 -12.69
N ALA A 76 -10.68 -17.95 -13.38
CA ALA A 76 -11.38 -19.08 -12.76
C ALA A 76 -10.51 -20.33 -12.50
N ILE A 77 -9.20 -20.25 -12.64
CA ILE A 77 -8.29 -21.36 -12.37
C ILE A 77 -7.11 -20.88 -11.51
N ALA A 78 -7.38 -20.54 -10.27
CA ALA A 78 -6.41 -20.63 -9.19
C ALA A 78 -7.16 -20.50 -7.84
N GLU A 79 -7.13 -21.55 -7.07
CA GLU A 79 -7.71 -21.60 -5.74
C GLU A 79 -7.14 -20.48 -4.84
N ALA A 80 -8.04 -19.81 -4.14
CA ALA A 80 -7.80 -18.66 -3.32
C ALA A 80 -6.95 -19.00 -2.09
N THR A 81 -5.66 -18.69 -2.10
CA THR A 81 -4.88 -18.62 -0.85
C THR A 81 -3.68 -17.68 -0.89
N ASP A 82 -3.33 -17.09 -2.02
CA ASP A 82 -2.12 -16.30 -2.10
C ASP A 82 -2.42 -14.85 -2.49
N ASP A 83 -2.59 -13.98 -1.49
CA ASP A 83 -2.67 -12.54 -1.68
C ASP A 83 -1.51 -11.85 -0.95
N PHE A 84 -1.24 -10.59 -1.26
CA PHE A 84 -0.29 -9.79 -0.49
C PHE A 84 -0.70 -9.75 0.99
N THR A 85 0.26 -9.94 1.86
CA THR A 85 0.05 -9.81 3.31
C THR A 85 -0.42 -8.40 3.66
N SER A 86 -1.08 -8.25 4.80
CA SER A 86 -1.49 -6.92 5.28
C SER A 86 -0.30 -5.96 5.43
N ALA A 87 0.87 -6.47 5.82
CA ALA A 87 2.09 -5.69 5.92
C ALA A 87 2.59 -5.20 4.56
N GLU A 88 2.62 -6.08 3.54
CA GLU A 88 3.01 -5.71 2.18
C GLU A 88 2.07 -4.67 1.56
N ARG A 89 0.76 -4.82 1.76
CA ARG A 89 -0.23 -3.84 1.29
C ARG A 89 0.03 -2.45 1.89
N LEU A 90 0.30 -2.37 3.18
CA LEU A 90 0.62 -1.11 3.85
C LEU A 90 1.93 -0.50 3.35
N VAL A 91 2.95 -1.33 3.05
CA VAL A 91 4.20 -0.85 2.45
C VAL A 91 3.93 -0.24 1.07
N PHE A 92 3.18 -0.94 0.21
CA PHE A 92 2.84 -0.43 -1.12
C PHE A 92 2.02 0.86 -1.08
N GLU A 93 1.03 0.94 -0.20
CA GLU A 93 0.22 2.14 -0.02
C GLU A 93 1.08 3.32 0.43
N LYS A 94 1.95 3.12 1.42
CA LYS A 94 2.85 4.16 1.90
C LYS A 94 3.84 4.63 0.85
N GLU A 95 4.41 3.70 0.08
CA GLU A 95 5.38 4.01 -0.98
C GLU A 95 4.74 4.73 -2.17
N LEU A 96 3.57 4.25 -2.61
CA LEU A 96 2.94 4.72 -3.85
C LEU A 96 1.98 5.90 -3.64
N LEU A 97 1.25 5.94 -2.52
CA LEU A 97 0.27 6.97 -2.20
C LEU A 97 0.79 7.99 -1.18
N GLY A 98 1.77 7.60 -0.36
CA GLY A 98 2.28 8.42 0.74
C GLY A 98 1.46 8.29 2.04
N PHE A 99 0.33 7.61 2.02
CA PHE A 99 -0.54 7.36 3.19
C PHE A 99 -1.09 5.93 3.16
N TYR A 100 -1.71 5.51 4.25
CA TYR A 100 -2.31 4.18 4.39
C TYR A 100 -3.81 4.23 4.09
N VAL A 101 -4.34 3.24 3.35
CA VAL A 101 -5.75 3.10 2.99
C VAL A 101 -6.36 1.86 3.66
N SER A 102 -5.71 0.70 3.54
CA SER A 102 -6.24 -0.58 4.03
C SER A 102 -6.21 -0.71 5.55
N GLY A 103 -5.47 0.15 6.25
CA GLY A 103 -5.32 0.11 7.69
C GLY A 103 -4.13 0.94 8.16
N HIS A 104 -3.74 0.78 9.42
CA HIS A 104 -2.56 1.44 9.95
C HIS A 104 -1.61 0.40 10.58
N PRO A 105 -0.28 0.51 10.38
CA PRO A 105 0.67 -0.46 10.95
C PRO A 105 0.55 -0.63 12.47
N MET A 106 0.16 0.44 13.19
CA MET A 106 -0.11 0.39 14.63
C MET A 106 -1.26 -0.54 15.04
N ASN A 107 -2.10 -1.00 14.09
CA ASN A 107 -3.19 -1.92 14.43
C ASN A 107 -2.66 -3.25 14.98
N ALA A 108 -1.53 -3.72 14.46
CA ALA A 108 -0.87 -4.93 14.93
C ALA A 108 -0.29 -4.79 16.36
N TYR A 109 -0.07 -3.56 16.81
CA TYR A 109 0.57 -3.25 18.11
C TYR A 109 -0.38 -2.56 19.11
N ALA A 110 -1.69 -2.49 18.82
CA ALA A 110 -2.65 -1.79 19.67
C ALA A 110 -2.63 -2.33 21.12
N GLY A 111 -2.71 -3.65 21.30
CA GLY A 111 -2.65 -4.27 22.63
C GLY A 111 -1.31 -4.07 23.36
N LEU A 112 -0.21 -3.94 22.63
CA LEU A 112 1.09 -3.68 23.21
C LEU A 112 1.19 -2.23 23.72
N ALA A 113 0.65 -1.28 22.99
CA ALA A 113 0.63 0.13 23.41
C ALA A 113 -0.18 0.32 24.71
N GLU A 114 -1.31 -0.37 24.83
CA GLU A 114 -2.14 -0.40 26.05
C GLU A 114 -1.41 -1.10 27.20
N ALA A 115 -0.82 -2.27 26.97
CA ALA A 115 -0.09 -3.04 28.00
C ALA A 115 1.14 -2.29 28.53
N LEU A 116 1.76 -1.42 27.75
CA LEU A 116 2.89 -0.59 28.15
C LEU A 116 2.49 0.75 28.75
N ASP A 117 1.20 1.02 28.94
CA ASP A 117 0.67 2.29 29.45
C ASP A 117 1.26 3.50 28.71
N SER A 118 1.18 3.44 27.37
CA SER A 118 1.73 4.48 26.51
C SER A 118 0.88 5.76 26.56
N PHE A 119 1.54 6.89 26.85
CA PHE A 119 0.88 8.18 26.91
C PHE A 119 0.45 8.65 25.50
N PRO A 120 -0.76 9.22 25.31
CA PRO A 120 -1.23 9.70 24.01
C PRO A 120 -0.43 10.92 23.53
N ILE A 121 0.08 10.83 22.29
CA ILE A 121 0.93 11.88 21.70
C ILE A 121 0.16 13.22 21.60
N GLU A 122 -1.14 13.16 21.38
CA GLU A 122 -2.02 14.34 21.24
C GLU A 122 -2.03 15.22 22.52
N ALA A 123 -1.87 14.60 23.66
CA ALA A 123 -1.92 15.28 24.95
C ALA A 123 -0.54 15.82 25.42
N LEU A 124 0.54 15.55 24.68
CA LEU A 124 1.89 15.98 25.06
C LEU A 124 2.03 17.49 25.18
N LEU A 125 1.42 18.24 24.25
CA LEU A 125 1.51 19.71 24.23
C LEU A 125 0.81 20.40 25.42
N LEU A 126 -0.03 19.67 26.13
CA LEU A 126 -0.74 20.16 27.32
C LEU A 126 0.01 19.89 28.61
N GLN A 127 1.14 19.19 28.53
CA GLN A 127 1.90 18.78 29.70
C GLN A 127 2.99 19.79 30.05
N PRO A 128 3.35 19.88 31.36
CA PRO A 128 4.45 20.73 31.80
C PRO A 128 5.80 20.30 31.20
N ASP A 129 6.68 21.27 30.97
CA ASP A 129 8.05 21.01 30.56
C ASP A 129 8.77 20.06 31.54
N ARG A 130 9.69 19.25 31.01
CA ARG A 130 10.51 18.29 31.75
C ARG A 130 9.74 17.12 32.41
N THR A 131 8.53 16.84 31.98
CA THR A 131 7.80 15.67 32.41
C THR A 131 8.27 14.45 31.60
N GLU A 132 8.46 13.33 32.28
CA GLU A 132 8.84 12.06 31.64
C GLU A 132 7.60 11.29 31.17
N PHE A 133 7.63 10.81 29.93
CA PHE A 133 6.53 10.04 29.35
C PHE A 133 7.04 8.76 28.69
N ARG A 134 6.20 7.73 28.70
CA ARG A 134 6.38 6.55 27.90
C ARG A 134 5.49 6.69 26.65
N LEU A 135 6.12 6.69 25.48
CA LEU A 135 5.43 6.86 24.20
C LEU A 135 5.57 5.59 23.38
N GLY A 136 4.48 5.20 22.69
CA GLY A 136 4.47 4.10 21.73
C GLY A 136 4.07 4.59 20.34
N GLY A 137 4.80 4.15 19.31
CA GLY A 137 4.48 4.57 17.95
C GLY A 137 5.45 3.96 16.93
N ILE A 138 5.23 4.30 15.67
CA ILE A 138 6.09 3.89 14.56
C ILE A 138 7.13 4.98 14.31
N VAL A 139 8.39 4.56 14.30
CA VAL A 139 9.51 5.45 14.01
C VAL A 139 9.64 5.67 12.51
N SER A 140 9.78 6.91 12.09
CA SER A 140 9.98 7.32 10.71
C SER A 140 10.90 8.54 10.61
N ASN A 141 11.34 8.88 9.39
CA ASN A 141 12.16 10.07 9.12
C ASN A 141 13.43 10.15 9.97
N ILE A 142 14.14 9.04 10.13
CA ILE A 142 15.35 8.98 10.95
C ILE A 142 16.47 9.76 10.26
N ALA A 143 17.00 10.78 10.92
CA ALA A 143 18.16 11.55 10.50
C ALA A 143 19.27 11.46 11.54
N LYS A 144 20.34 10.73 11.21
CA LYS A 144 21.54 10.62 12.05
C LYS A 144 22.45 11.84 11.81
N ARG A 145 22.95 12.43 12.89
CA ARG A 145 23.78 13.65 12.85
C ARG A 145 24.93 13.55 13.86
N LEU A 146 25.92 14.41 13.69
CA LEU A 146 26.99 14.59 14.68
C LEU A 146 26.81 15.93 15.38
N SER A 147 27.01 15.95 16.68
CA SER A 147 27.00 17.14 17.51
C SER A 147 28.20 18.03 17.15
N LYS A 148 27.98 19.32 16.96
CA LYS A 148 29.06 20.28 16.65
C LYS A 148 29.99 20.53 17.85
N LYS A 149 29.52 20.25 19.08
CA LYS A 149 30.27 20.55 20.31
C LYS A 149 31.27 19.46 20.67
N ASP A 150 30.87 18.21 20.58
CA ASP A 150 31.62 17.06 21.08
C ASP A 150 31.76 15.92 20.05
N ASN A 151 31.31 16.17 18.82
CA ASN A 151 31.34 15.24 17.70
C ASN A 151 30.67 13.88 18.00
N ARG A 152 29.79 13.82 19.01
CA ARG A 152 29.05 12.62 19.38
C ARG A 152 27.82 12.43 18.49
N PRO A 153 27.50 11.21 18.07
CA PRO A 153 26.34 10.94 17.24
C PRO A 153 25.04 11.12 18.02
N TRP A 154 24.02 11.63 17.34
CA TRP A 154 22.66 11.76 17.81
C TRP A 154 21.69 11.57 16.65
N ALA A 155 20.44 11.32 16.88
CA ALA A 155 19.43 11.18 15.85
C ALA A 155 18.18 12.00 16.14
N SER A 156 17.59 12.56 15.09
CA SER A 156 16.21 13.04 15.11
C SER A 156 15.33 12.07 14.35
N PHE A 157 14.10 11.85 14.81
CA PHE A 157 13.13 10.98 14.16
C PHE A 157 11.71 11.43 14.49
N THR A 158 10.76 10.95 13.71
CA THR A 158 9.34 11.18 13.95
C THR A 158 8.73 9.91 14.52
N LEU A 159 8.04 10.02 15.65
CA LEU A 159 7.20 8.97 16.21
C LEU A 159 5.75 9.25 15.84
N ALA A 160 5.11 8.32 15.15
CA ALA A 160 3.74 8.46 14.67
C ALA A 160 2.82 7.38 15.25
N THR A 161 1.63 7.79 15.63
CA THR A 161 0.49 6.93 15.94
C THR A 161 -0.54 6.98 14.80
N LYS A 162 -1.75 6.46 15.03
CA LYS A 162 -2.85 6.57 14.06
C LYS A 162 -3.35 8.01 13.87
N THR A 163 -3.24 8.81 14.90
CA THR A 163 -3.93 10.11 15.04
C THR A 163 -2.96 11.28 15.09
N ALA A 164 -1.74 11.08 15.60
CA ALA A 164 -0.77 12.13 15.78
C ALA A 164 0.67 11.70 15.49
N SER A 165 1.54 12.68 15.33
CA SER A 165 2.98 12.46 15.22
C SER A 165 3.76 13.52 15.97
N VAL A 166 4.92 13.15 16.52
CA VAL A 166 5.81 14.04 17.26
C VAL A 166 7.26 13.84 16.80
N GLY A 167 7.98 14.95 16.62
CA GLY A 167 9.41 14.93 16.37
C GLY A 167 10.19 14.73 17.67
N LEU A 168 11.07 13.75 17.71
CA LEU A 168 11.89 13.42 18.88
C LEU A 168 13.37 13.49 18.52
N ASN A 169 14.17 13.81 19.52
CA ASN A 169 15.63 13.80 19.44
C ASN A 169 16.19 12.77 20.41
N MET A 170 16.98 11.85 19.91
CA MET A 170 17.75 10.88 20.70
C MET A 170 19.17 11.39 20.81
N PHE A 171 19.52 11.93 21.98
CA PHE A 171 20.86 12.47 22.23
C PHE A 171 21.91 11.35 22.39
N ALA A 172 23.17 11.74 22.45
CA ALA A 172 24.33 10.86 22.32
C ALA A 172 24.31 9.64 23.26
N ASP A 173 23.84 9.80 24.48
CA ASP A 173 23.79 8.68 25.45
C ASP A 173 22.71 7.65 25.07
N GLY A 174 21.53 8.11 24.68
CA GLY A 174 20.47 7.26 24.14
C GLY A 174 20.89 6.61 22.83
N PHE A 175 21.56 7.38 21.95
CA PHE A 175 22.03 6.88 20.66
C PHE A 175 23.10 5.78 20.80
N ALA A 176 24.00 5.89 21.79
CA ALA A 176 25.00 4.86 22.07
C ALA A 176 24.38 3.51 22.47
N ASN A 177 23.25 3.56 23.20
CA ASN A 177 22.58 2.37 23.71
C ASN A 177 21.59 1.77 22.69
N TYR A 178 20.92 2.60 21.91
CA TYR A 178 19.76 2.19 21.07
C TYR A 178 19.87 2.58 19.60
N GLY A 179 20.92 3.24 19.17
CA GLY A 179 21.07 3.74 17.79
C GLY A 179 21.32 2.67 16.72
N THR A 180 21.47 1.42 17.13
CA THR A 180 21.65 0.25 16.24
C THR A 180 20.39 -0.59 16.05
N LEU A 181 19.29 -0.23 16.68
CA LEU A 181 18.00 -0.89 16.56
C LEU A 181 17.29 -0.53 15.26
#